data_073eea73285b9f0a855af86a8207462a
#
_entry.id   073eea73285b9f0a855af86a8207462a
#
_cell.length_a   1.000
_cell.length_b   1.000
_cell.length_c   1.000
_cell.angle_alpha   90.00
_cell.angle_beta   90.00
_cell.angle_gamma   90.00
#
_symmetry.space_group_name_H-M   'P 1'
#
loop_
_entity.id
_entity.type
_entity.pdbx_description
1 polymer ?
#
loop_
_entity_poly.entity_id
_entity_poly.type
_entity_poly.pdbx_seq_one_letter_code
_entity_poly.pdbx_strand_id
1 'polypeptide(L)'
;MRIARFSINGTPRYAFVQEDEQDGKDYLVELSGYPLTGQQVEPTGQRYALDDEKVRLLAPVIPSKIYGAAKNYRAHAAYMAEKGQSPSPEPPERLVLFMKPSTSVIGPDDPIVKPSYSKDMNYEPEVAVVIGRIARKVSQAEAMDYVLGYTCVNDVTLRDLQQDDPMWTRCKGFDTACPLGPWIETDLDYRDAKISFRLNGEEVPEASGTTADLIHSIPEQIAFISSFATLLPGDVIMTGTPHASGSLQGRDEATVHVEGIGDLRNVVIDE
;
A
#
# COMPACT_ATOMS: atom_id res chain seq x y z
N MET A 1 -14.91 2.40 8.17
CA MET A 1 -14.28 2.78 9.48
C MET A 1 -12.78 2.84 9.30
N ARG A 2 -12.13 3.91 9.76
CA ARG A 2 -10.70 4.14 9.58
C ARG A 2 -9.91 3.68 10.83
N ILE A 3 -8.93 2.79 10.65
CA ILE A 3 -8.04 2.29 11.71
C ILE A 3 -6.63 2.80 11.44
N ALA A 4 -6.09 3.65 12.31
CA ALA A 4 -4.76 4.19 12.23
C ALA A 4 -3.81 3.57 13.26
N ARG A 5 -2.54 3.49 12.89
CA ARG A 5 -1.43 3.30 13.82
C ARG A 5 -0.66 4.61 13.89
N PHE A 6 -0.41 5.08 15.09
CA PHE A 6 0.25 6.36 15.31
C PHE A 6 1.23 6.28 16.47
N SER A 7 2.09 7.27 16.56
CA SER A 7 3.00 7.43 17.68
C SER A 7 2.75 8.78 18.33
N ILE A 8 2.77 8.79 19.67
CA ILE A 8 2.85 10.00 20.46
C ILE A 8 4.00 9.85 21.45
N ASN A 9 4.90 10.82 21.47
CA ASN A 9 6.13 10.77 22.27
C ASN A 9 6.96 9.48 22.06
N GLY A 10 7.00 8.96 20.82
CA GLY A 10 7.74 7.76 20.44
C GLY A 10 7.07 6.42 20.80
N THR A 11 5.88 6.42 21.41
CA THR A 11 5.16 5.18 21.76
C THR A 11 4.10 4.86 20.71
N PRO A 12 4.21 3.71 19.99
CA PRO A 12 3.21 3.31 19.02
C PRO A 12 1.88 2.91 19.67
N ARG A 13 0.78 3.31 19.05
CA ARG A 13 -0.60 3.07 19.48
C ARG A 13 -1.51 2.83 18.29
N TYR A 14 -2.71 2.33 18.54
CA TYR A 14 -3.79 2.20 17.55
C TYR A 14 -4.96 3.10 17.92
N ALA A 15 -5.67 3.58 16.91
CA ALA A 15 -6.85 4.42 17.07
C ALA A 15 -7.87 4.19 15.97
N PHE A 16 -9.13 4.52 16.25
CA PHE A 16 -10.09 4.86 15.21
C PHE A 16 -9.90 6.32 14.83
N VAL A 17 -9.94 6.61 13.52
CA VAL A 17 -9.98 7.99 13.01
C VAL A 17 -11.43 8.40 12.89
N GLN A 18 -11.83 9.43 13.61
CA GLN A 18 -13.20 9.94 13.66
C GLN A 18 -13.23 11.44 13.42
N GLU A 19 -14.09 11.87 12.53
CA GLU A 19 -14.40 13.29 12.36
C GLU A 19 -15.28 13.78 13.51
N ASP A 20 -14.96 14.94 14.07
CA ASP A 20 -15.77 15.59 15.08
C ASP A 20 -16.79 16.49 14.39
N GLU A 21 -18.09 16.25 14.68
CA GLU A 21 -19.20 17.01 14.11
C GLU A 21 -19.20 18.51 14.51
N GLN A 22 -18.50 18.88 15.57
CA GLN A 22 -18.51 20.25 16.07
C GLN A 22 -17.50 21.16 15.38
N ASP A 23 -16.32 20.62 15.05
CA ASP A 23 -15.22 21.40 14.43
C ASP A 23 -14.79 20.88 13.05
N GLY A 24 -15.35 19.74 12.60
CA GLY A 24 -15.04 19.13 11.30
C GLY A 24 -13.62 18.58 11.20
N LYS A 25 -12.92 18.38 12.33
CA LYS A 25 -11.56 17.83 12.34
C LYS A 25 -11.54 16.33 12.60
N ASP A 26 -10.54 15.67 12.04
CA ASP A 26 -10.25 14.27 12.34
C ASP A 26 -9.48 14.13 13.66
N TYR A 27 -9.91 13.14 14.44
CA TYR A 27 -9.28 12.78 15.70
C TYR A 27 -8.94 11.29 15.77
N LEU A 28 -7.86 10.98 16.44
CA LEU A 28 -7.42 9.64 16.78
C LEU A 28 -8.02 9.26 18.14
N VAL A 29 -9.03 8.38 18.14
CA VAL A 29 -9.62 7.80 19.35
C VAL A 29 -8.83 6.55 19.71
N GLU A 30 -7.97 6.65 20.72
CA GLU A 30 -7.01 5.60 21.09
C GLU A 30 -7.73 4.30 21.51
N LEU A 31 -7.17 3.17 21.07
CA LEU A 31 -7.64 1.82 21.38
C LEU A 31 -6.76 1.13 22.44
N SER A 32 -7.39 0.28 23.25
CA SER A 32 -6.74 -0.42 24.37
C SER A 32 -5.79 -1.55 23.94
N GLY A 33 -5.67 -1.86 22.64
CA GLY A 33 -4.89 -3.00 22.16
C GLY A 33 -4.65 -3.00 20.66
N TYR A 34 -4.28 -4.18 20.14
CA TYR A 34 -3.97 -4.42 18.74
C TYR A 34 -5.22 -4.92 17.98
N PRO A 35 -5.84 -4.12 17.10
CA PRO A 35 -7.14 -4.43 16.50
C PRO A 35 -7.12 -5.57 15.48
N LEU A 36 -5.93 -6.03 15.07
CA LEU A 36 -5.78 -7.02 13.98
C LEU A 36 -5.80 -8.48 14.47
N THR A 37 -5.80 -8.73 15.78
CA THR A 37 -5.70 -10.09 16.32
C THR A 37 -7.04 -10.76 16.61
N GLY A 38 -8.16 -10.11 16.25
CA GLY A 38 -9.50 -10.57 16.61
C GLY A 38 -9.83 -10.41 18.11
N GLN A 39 -8.95 -9.77 18.87
CA GLN A 39 -9.24 -9.37 20.25
C GLN A 39 -10.21 -8.20 20.25
N GLN A 40 -11.12 -8.21 21.21
CA GLN A 40 -11.98 -7.06 21.43
C GLN A 40 -11.11 -5.89 21.92
N VAL A 41 -11.12 -4.79 21.18
CA VAL A 41 -10.44 -3.55 21.56
C VAL A 41 -11.51 -2.49 21.86
N GLU A 42 -11.25 -1.71 22.89
CA GLU A 42 -12.15 -0.66 23.34
C GLU A 42 -11.44 0.68 23.33
N PRO A 43 -12.15 1.80 23.11
CA PRO A 43 -11.58 3.12 23.29
C PRO A 43 -11.05 3.31 24.73
N THR A 44 -9.83 3.86 24.85
CA THR A 44 -9.24 4.17 26.18
C THR A 44 -9.80 5.43 26.80
N GLY A 45 -10.58 6.21 26.06
CA GLY A 45 -11.03 7.55 26.43
C GLY A 45 -10.05 8.66 26.08
N GLN A 46 -8.85 8.30 25.59
CA GLN A 46 -7.88 9.30 25.08
C GLN A 46 -8.19 9.64 23.63
N ARG A 47 -8.05 10.93 23.30
CA ARG A 47 -8.32 11.45 21.99
C ARG A 47 -7.24 12.47 21.61
N TYR A 48 -6.74 12.42 20.40
CA TYR A 48 -5.70 13.30 19.88
C TYR A 48 -6.15 13.89 18.56
N ALA A 49 -5.98 15.19 18.34
CA ALA A 49 -6.21 15.79 17.04
C ALA A 49 -5.20 15.22 16.03
N LEU A 50 -5.67 14.89 14.82
CA LEU A 50 -4.80 14.32 13.79
C LEU A 50 -3.72 15.31 13.35
N ASP A 51 -4.00 16.62 13.45
CA ASP A 51 -3.11 17.74 13.14
C ASP A 51 -2.23 18.20 14.34
N ASP A 52 -2.22 17.48 15.47
CA ASP A 52 -1.32 17.78 16.60
C ASP A 52 0.13 17.45 16.23
N GLU A 53 1.04 18.39 16.37
CA GLU A 53 2.47 18.24 16.06
C GLU A 53 3.18 17.07 16.81
N LYS A 54 2.60 16.59 17.91
CA LYS A 54 3.11 15.45 18.66
C LYS A 54 2.66 14.10 18.09
N VAL A 55 1.65 14.11 17.22
CA VAL A 55 1.11 12.93 16.57
C VAL A 55 1.91 12.68 15.30
N ARG A 56 2.37 11.44 15.14
CA ARG A 56 2.96 10.94 13.91
C ARG A 56 2.22 9.69 13.48
N LEU A 57 1.63 9.71 12.30
CA LEU A 57 1.10 8.49 11.70
C LEU A 57 2.24 7.51 11.40
N LEU A 58 1.97 6.24 11.56
CA LEU A 58 2.88 5.14 11.24
C LEU A 58 2.20 4.26 10.19
N ALA A 59 2.97 3.42 9.50
CA ALA A 59 2.37 2.37 8.69
C ALA A 59 1.30 1.62 9.51
N PRO A 60 0.07 1.46 9.01
CA PRO A 60 -1.06 0.98 9.82
C PRO A 60 -0.90 -0.48 10.27
N VAL A 61 -0.02 -1.23 9.59
CA VAL A 61 0.37 -2.60 9.95
C VAL A 61 1.87 -2.79 9.85
N ILE A 62 2.37 -3.81 10.55
CA ILE A 62 3.73 -4.38 10.36
C ILE A 62 3.50 -5.79 9.82
N PRO A 63 3.45 -5.99 8.50
CA PRO A 63 3.12 -7.28 7.90
C PRO A 63 4.22 -8.31 8.15
N SER A 64 3.84 -9.58 8.31
CA SER A 64 4.82 -10.66 8.31
C SER A 64 5.42 -10.87 6.91
N LYS A 65 4.64 -10.58 5.88
CA LYS A 65 5.01 -10.61 4.46
C LYS A 65 4.08 -9.71 3.63
N ILE A 66 4.60 -9.29 2.50
CA ILE A 66 3.87 -8.48 1.52
C ILE A 66 3.98 -9.20 0.18
N TYR A 67 2.85 -9.51 -0.44
CA TYR A 67 2.78 -9.97 -1.82
C TYR A 67 2.42 -8.81 -2.74
N GLY A 68 3.05 -8.73 -3.91
CA GLY A 68 2.70 -7.76 -4.95
C GLY A 68 2.26 -8.49 -6.22
N ALA A 69 1.19 -8.01 -6.84
CA ALA A 69 0.67 -8.50 -8.11
C ALA A 69 1.30 -7.75 -9.28
N ALA A 70 2.19 -8.41 -10.01
CA ALA A 70 2.88 -7.82 -11.16
C ALA A 70 1.97 -7.76 -12.38
N LYS A 71 2.01 -6.62 -13.11
CA LYS A 71 1.31 -6.42 -14.40
C LYS A 71 -0.19 -6.76 -14.34
N ASN A 72 -0.83 -6.41 -13.25
CA ASN A 72 -2.25 -6.72 -13.02
C ASN A 72 -3.22 -5.70 -13.65
N TYR A 73 -2.71 -4.83 -14.52
CA TYR A 73 -3.47 -3.89 -15.34
C TYR A 73 -2.98 -3.93 -16.79
N ARG A 74 -3.90 -3.96 -17.76
CA ARG A 74 -3.54 -3.98 -19.19
C ARG A 74 -2.75 -2.75 -19.61
N ALA A 75 -3.17 -1.58 -19.14
CA ALA A 75 -2.51 -0.32 -19.46
C ALA A 75 -1.06 -0.30 -18.94
N HIS A 76 -0.82 -0.80 -17.71
CA HIS A 76 0.53 -0.92 -17.18
C HIS A 76 1.39 -1.92 -17.97
N ALA A 77 0.85 -3.08 -18.33
CA ALA A 77 1.58 -4.07 -19.14
C ALA A 77 2.01 -3.49 -20.49
N ALA A 78 1.12 -2.76 -21.18
CA ALA A 78 1.39 -2.09 -22.44
C ALA A 78 2.47 -0.99 -22.26
N TYR A 79 2.34 -0.15 -21.23
CA TYR A 79 3.32 0.89 -20.89
C TYR A 79 4.71 0.30 -20.66
N MET A 80 4.84 -0.78 -19.89
CA MET A 80 6.12 -1.44 -19.63
C MET A 80 6.78 -1.99 -20.91
N ALA A 81 5.97 -2.51 -21.86
CA ALA A 81 6.49 -2.97 -23.16
C ALA A 81 6.95 -1.79 -24.03
N GLU A 82 6.20 -0.69 -24.06
CA GLU A 82 6.60 0.54 -24.79
C GLU A 82 7.93 1.09 -24.27
N LYS A 83 8.17 1.02 -22.97
CA LYS A 83 9.43 1.43 -22.34
C LYS A 83 10.57 0.41 -22.49
N GLY A 84 10.33 -0.71 -23.17
CA GLY A 84 11.33 -1.78 -23.32
C GLY A 84 11.64 -2.56 -22.04
N GLN A 85 10.77 -2.43 -21.04
CA GLN A 85 10.90 -3.07 -19.72
C GLN A 85 10.11 -4.37 -19.61
N SER A 86 9.41 -4.75 -20.67
CA SER A 86 8.69 -6.01 -20.81
C SER A 86 8.81 -6.53 -22.24
N PRO A 87 8.99 -7.85 -22.45
CA PRO A 87 9.03 -8.44 -23.79
C PRO A 87 7.67 -8.47 -24.50
N SER A 88 6.57 -8.26 -23.76
CA SER A 88 5.21 -8.33 -24.30
C SER A 88 4.33 -7.22 -23.69
N PRO A 89 3.47 -6.57 -24.51
CA PRO A 89 2.45 -5.67 -24.04
C PRO A 89 1.25 -6.39 -23.40
N GLU A 90 1.11 -7.69 -23.66
CA GLU A 90 0.04 -8.49 -23.08
C GLU A 90 0.38 -8.84 -21.61
N PRO A 91 -0.58 -8.73 -20.71
CA PRO A 91 -0.40 -9.17 -19.34
C PRO A 91 -0.22 -10.70 -19.29
N PRO A 92 0.43 -11.22 -18.24
CA PRO A 92 0.56 -12.66 -18.05
C PRO A 92 -0.82 -13.31 -17.87
N GLU A 93 -1.00 -14.50 -18.45
CA GLU A 93 -2.24 -15.28 -18.32
C GLU A 93 -2.54 -15.67 -16.87
N ARG A 94 -1.48 -15.89 -16.08
CA ARG A 94 -1.58 -16.24 -14.66
C ARG A 94 -1.03 -15.09 -13.81
N LEU A 95 -1.59 -14.93 -12.62
CA LEU A 95 -1.11 -13.97 -11.65
C LEU A 95 0.38 -14.20 -11.35
N VAL A 96 1.21 -13.20 -11.61
CA VAL A 96 2.63 -13.18 -11.29
C VAL A 96 2.81 -12.42 -9.98
N LEU A 97 3.52 -13.03 -9.05
CA LEU A 97 3.74 -12.48 -7.72
C LEU A 97 5.22 -12.22 -7.46
N PHE A 98 5.46 -11.17 -6.69
CA PHE A 98 6.73 -10.94 -6.01
C PHE A 98 6.47 -10.67 -4.52
N MET A 99 7.53 -10.51 -3.75
CA MET A 99 7.42 -10.23 -2.32
C MET A 99 8.29 -9.03 -1.95
N LYS A 100 7.79 -8.23 -0.99
CA LYS A 100 8.59 -7.27 -0.25
C LYS A 100 8.77 -7.74 1.20
N PRO A 101 9.96 -7.55 1.81
CA PRO A 101 10.18 -7.86 3.22
C PRO A 101 9.50 -6.83 4.11
N SER A 102 9.20 -7.20 5.35
CA SER A 102 8.61 -6.30 6.36
C SER A 102 9.47 -5.05 6.62
N THR A 103 10.79 -5.16 6.46
CA THR A 103 11.75 -4.05 6.65
C THR A 103 11.67 -2.98 5.55
N SER A 104 11.01 -3.27 4.42
CA SER A 104 10.79 -2.26 3.37
C SER A 104 9.67 -1.27 3.72
N VAL A 105 8.83 -1.57 4.74
CA VAL A 105 7.65 -0.78 5.08
C VAL A 105 8.04 0.50 5.79
N ILE A 106 7.49 1.61 5.31
CA ILE A 106 7.51 2.93 5.98
C ILE A 106 6.09 3.49 6.04
N GLY A 107 5.86 4.40 6.99
CA GLY A 107 4.58 5.07 7.16
C GLY A 107 4.46 6.39 6.41
N PRO A 108 3.33 7.09 6.58
CA PRO A 108 3.16 8.45 6.08
C PRO A 108 4.28 9.38 6.58
N ASP A 109 4.73 10.29 5.72
CA ASP A 109 5.78 11.27 5.96
C ASP A 109 7.18 10.70 6.31
N ASP A 110 7.34 9.37 6.37
CA ASP A 110 8.66 8.75 6.43
C ASP A 110 9.40 8.94 5.10
N PRO A 111 10.73 9.13 5.10
CA PRO A 111 11.47 9.32 3.86
C PRO A 111 11.61 8.04 3.05
N ILE A 112 11.38 8.12 1.74
CA ILE A 112 11.83 7.11 0.78
C ILE A 112 13.32 7.35 0.54
N VAL A 113 14.17 6.41 0.89
CA VAL A 113 15.62 6.53 0.70
C VAL A 113 15.99 5.96 -0.67
N LYS A 114 16.47 6.83 -1.58
CA LYS A 114 17.01 6.40 -2.87
C LYS A 114 18.41 5.84 -2.68
N PRO A 115 18.60 4.51 -2.88
CA PRO A 115 19.90 3.92 -2.63
C PRO A 115 20.93 4.35 -3.69
N SER A 116 22.15 4.58 -3.27
CA SER A 116 23.27 5.08 -4.11
C SER A 116 23.65 4.14 -5.25
N TYR A 117 23.29 2.85 -5.16
CA TYR A 117 23.55 1.84 -6.20
C TYR A 117 22.49 1.78 -7.32
N SER A 118 21.43 2.62 -7.27
CA SER A 118 20.40 2.72 -8.31
C SER A 118 20.35 4.10 -8.94
N LYS A 119 20.14 4.14 -10.23
CA LYS A 119 20.02 5.38 -11.02
C LYS A 119 18.57 5.72 -11.37
N ASP A 120 17.67 4.75 -11.29
CA ASP A 120 16.27 4.91 -11.73
C ASP A 120 15.30 4.25 -10.73
N MET A 121 14.91 5.02 -9.71
CA MET A 121 13.88 4.65 -8.74
C MET A 121 12.55 5.22 -9.18
N ASN A 122 11.52 4.38 -9.25
CA ASN A 122 10.19 4.73 -9.77
C ASN A 122 9.10 4.57 -8.71
N TYR A 123 8.04 5.41 -8.81
CA TYR A 123 6.79 5.24 -8.08
C TYR A 123 5.86 4.26 -8.80
N GLU A 124 5.03 3.57 -8.05
CA GLU A 124 3.91 2.73 -8.51
C GLU A 124 2.76 2.83 -7.49
N PRO A 125 1.77 3.74 -7.72
CA PRO A 125 0.65 3.92 -6.82
C PRO A 125 -0.34 2.77 -6.93
N GLU A 126 -0.76 2.22 -5.77
CA GLU A 126 -1.65 1.06 -5.72
C GLU A 126 -2.62 1.12 -4.53
N VAL A 127 -3.68 0.33 -4.62
CA VAL A 127 -4.46 -0.12 -3.45
C VAL A 127 -3.77 -1.34 -2.86
N ALA A 128 -3.66 -1.37 -1.54
CA ALA A 128 -3.22 -2.53 -0.79
C ALA A 128 -4.36 -3.13 0.02
N VAL A 129 -4.49 -4.45 0.00
CA VAL A 129 -5.42 -5.22 0.82
C VAL A 129 -4.73 -5.63 2.12
N VAL A 130 -5.36 -5.39 3.26
CA VAL A 130 -4.89 -5.84 4.57
C VAL A 130 -5.71 -7.03 5.02
N ILE A 131 -5.04 -8.13 5.30
CA ILE A 131 -5.67 -9.38 5.77
C ILE A 131 -6.08 -9.25 7.25
N GLY A 132 -7.29 -9.67 7.58
CA GLY A 132 -7.86 -9.59 8.93
C GLY A 132 -7.97 -10.93 9.65
N ARG A 133 -7.92 -12.04 8.92
CA ARG A 133 -8.07 -13.41 9.47
C ARG A 133 -7.07 -14.35 8.82
N ILE A 134 -6.71 -15.44 9.52
CA ILE A 134 -5.83 -16.47 8.95
C ILE A 134 -6.52 -17.09 7.72
N ALA A 135 -5.93 -16.86 6.53
CA ALA A 135 -6.43 -17.36 5.25
C ALA A 135 -5.53 -18.48 4.71
N ARG A 136 -6.10 -19.66 4.54
CA ARG A 136 -5.41 -20.84 4.00
C ARG A 136 -6.34 -21.65 3.12
N LYS A 137 -6.01 -21.80 1.84
CA LYS A 137 -6.82 -22.51 0.83
C LYS A 137 -8.26 -21.98 0.75
N VAL A 138 -8.39 -20.67 0.76
CA VAL A 138 -9.67 -19.94 0.70
C VAL A 138 -10.17 -19.93 -0.74
N SER A 139 -11.45 -20.14 -0.93
CA SER A 139 -12.08 -19.98 -2.26
C SER A 139 -12.28 -18.49 -2.60
N GLN A 140 -12.42 -18.16 -3.88
CA GLN A 140 -12.73 -16.79 -4.30
C GLN A 140 -14.04 -16.26 -3.67
N ALA A 141 -15.03 -17.14 -3.50
CA ALA A 141 -16.33 -16.77 -2.95
C ALA A 141 -16.25 -16.35 -1.46
N GLU A 142 -15.29 -16.90 -0.74
CA GLU A 142 -15.08 -16.64 0.70
C GLU A 142 -13.96 -15.59 0.95
N ALA A 143 -13.19 -15.24 -0.06
CA ALA A 143 -11.96 -14.45 0.09
C ALA A 143 -12.17 -13.14 0.83
N MET A 144 -13.28 -12.46 0.60
CA MET A 144 -13.57 -11.16 1.21
C MET A 144 -13.86 -11.23 2.72
N ASP A 145 -14.25 -12.39 3.24
CA ASP A 145 -14.43 -12.60 4.69
C ASP A 145 -13.11 -12.55 5.47
N TYR A 146 -11.98 -12.60 4.76
CA TYR A 146 -10.62 -12.57 5.33
C TYR A 146 -9.96 -11.20 5.23
N VAL A 147 -10.59 -10.23 4.58
CA VAL A 147 -10.10 -8.87 4.45
C VAL A 147 -10.48 -8.04 5.68
N LEU A 148 -9.51 -7.30 6.24
CA LEU A 148 -9.78 -6.29 7.26
C LEU A 148 -10.19 -4.97 6.61
N GLY A 149 -9.54 -4.61 5.52
CA GLY A 149 -9.75 -3.35 4.82
C GLY A 149 -8.63 -3.07 3.83
N TYR A 150 -8.50 -1.81 3.47
CA TYR A 150 -7.65 -1.33 2.38
C TYR A 150 -6.84 -0.13 2.82
N THR A 151 -5.70 0.07 2.18
CA THR A 151 -4.83 1.23 2.41
C THR A 151 -4.12 1.62 1.11
N CYS A 152 -3.54 2.82 1.06
CA CYS A 152 -2.67 3.19 -0.05
C CYS A 152 -1.30 2.54 0.10
N VAL A 153 -0.64 2.24 -1.02
CA VAL A 153 0.75 1.79 -1.06
C VAL A 153 1.45 2.39 -2.28
N ASN A 154 2.72 2.67 -2.14
CA ASN A 154 3.62 2.97 -3.25
C ASN A 154 4.59 1.80 -3.41
N ASP A 155 4.48 1.02 -4.49
CA ASP A 155 5.39 -0.08 -4.80
C ASP A 155 6.68 0.47 -5.41
N VAL A 156 7.48 1.16 -4.61
CA VAL A 156 8.72 1.79 -5.08
C VAL A 156 9.67 0.76 -5.65
N THR A 157 10.15 1.04 -6.87
CA THR A 157 10.87 0.08 -7.70
C THR A 157 12.18 0.67 -8.23
N LEU A 158 13.29 -0.06 -8.07
CA LEU A 158 14.57 0.28 -8.73
C LEU A 158 14.54 -0.29 -10.15
N ARG A 159 14.12 0.55 -11.09
CA ARG A 159 13.78 0.10 -12.45
C ARG A 159 14.99 -0.36 -13.24
N ASP A 160 16.13 0.28 -13.06
CA ASP A 160 17.41 -0.08 -13.69
C ASP A 160 17.93 -1.47 -13.26
N LEU A 161 17.50 -1.96 -12.09
CA LEU A 161 17.89 -3.28 -11.59
C LEU A 161 16.88 -4.39 -11.91
N GLN A 162 15.67 -4.05 -12.32
CA GLN A 162 14.57 -5.00 -12.47
C GLN A 162 14.84 -6.06 -13.55
N GLN A 163 15.57 -5.72 -14.61
CA GLN A 163 15.89 -6.67 -15.68
C GLN A 163 16.97 -7.68 -15.27
N ASP A 164 17.88 -7.26 -14.40
CA ASP A 164 19.01 -8.06 -13.93
C ASP A 164 18.69 -8.87 -12.67
N ASP A 165 17.53 -8.61 -12.04
CA ASP A 165 17.07 -9.28 -10.83
C ASP A 165 15.84 -10.17 -11.14
N PRO A 166 16.04 -11.45 -11.52
CA PRO A 166 14.96 -12.31 -11.98
C PRO A 166 13.83 -12.50 -10.98
N MET A 167 14.13 -12.42 -9.68
CA MET A 167 13.16 -12.58 -8.59
C MET A 167 12.68 -11.23 -8.03
N TRP A 168 13.20 -10.12 -8.55
CA TRP A 168 12.89 -8.74 -8.13
C TRP A 168 13.14 -8.45 -6.65
N THR A 169 13.92 -9.31 -5.99
CA THR A 169 14.15 -9.19 -4.54
C THR A 169 14.82 -7.89 -4.18
N ARG A 170 15.88 -7.52 -4.91
CA ARG A 170 16.64 -6.31 -4.64
C ARG A 170 15.94 -5.05 -5.15
N CYS A 171 15.34 -5.12 -6.35
CA CYS A 171 14.71 -3.96 -6.95
C CYS A 171 13.36 -3.59 -6.32
N LYS A 172 12.71 -4.52 -5.62
CA LYS A 172 11.41 -4.34 -4.95
C LYS A 172 11.50 -4.41 -3.41
N GLY A 173 12.57 -4.97 -2.86
CA GLY A 173 12.66 -5.30 -1.43
C GLY A 173 13.71 -4.52 -0.64
N PHE A 174 14.24 -3.42 -1.17
CA PHE A 174 15.17 -2.56 -0.43
C PHE A 174 14.44 -1.81 0.70
N ASP A 175 15.18 -1.36 1.70
CA ASP A 175 14.62 -0.60 2.81
C ASP A 175 13.91 0.65 2.29
N THR A 176 12.74 0.97 2.85
CA THR A 176 11.84 2.06 2.45
C THR A 176 11.10 1.87 1.11
N ALA A 177 11.20 0.71 0.46
CA ALA A 177 10.56 0.43 -0.83
C ALA A 177 9.03 0.28 -0.77
N CYS A 178 8.41 0.33 0.41
CA CYS A 178 6.98 0.09 0.61
C CYS A 178 6.35 1.13 1.55
N PRO A 179 6.20 2.39 1.12
CA PRO A 179 5.31 3.34 1.78
C PRO A 179 3.90 2.77 1.89
N LEU A 180 3.30 2.76 3.09
CA LEU A 180 2.02 2.13 3.40
C LEU A 180 1.22 2.99 4.38
N GLY A 181 -0.02 3.33 4.05
CA GLY A 181 -0.88 4.18 4.88
C GLY A 181 -1.90 4.99 4.07
N PRO A 182 -2.51 6.01 4.64
CA PRO A 182 -2.30 6.57 5.99
C PRO A 182 -2.94 5.72 7.11
N TRP A 183 -4.02 5.02 6.83
CA TRP A 183 -4.80 4.14 7.71
C TRP A 183 -5.40 2.98 6.92
N ILE A 184 -6.07 2.08 7.61
CA ILE A 184 -6.89 1.04 6.98
C ILE A 184 -8.33 1.55 6.92
N GLU A 185 -8.92 1.61 5.72
CA GLU A 185 -10.34 1.84 5.52
C GLU A 185 -11.07 0.50 5.38
N THR A 186 -12.03 0.21 6.29
CA THR A 186 -12.73 -1.08 6.31
C THR A 186 -13.92 -1.15 5.37
N ASP A 187 -14.46 0.00 4.96
CA ASP A 187 -15.73 0.11 4.22
C ASP A 187 -15.54 0.61 2.77
N LEU A 188 -14.30 0.51 2.23
CA LEU A 188 -14.01 0.89 0.85
C LEU A 188 -14.79 0.03 -0.15
N ASP A 189 -15.44 0.64 -1.15
CA ASP A 189 -15.87 -0.11 -2.34
C ASP A 189 -14.66 -0.41 -3.23
N TYR A 190 -14.02 -1.54 -2.95
CA TYR A 190 -12.81 -1.98 -3.63
C TYR A 190 -13.02 -2.36 -5.11
N ARG A 191 -14.25 -2.38 -5.59
CA ARG A 191 -14.57 -2.79 -6.98
C ARG A 191 -14.35 -1.68 -7.98
N ASP A 192 -14.37 -0.41 -7.53
CA ASP A 192 -14.14 0.76 -8.38
C ASP A 192 -13.46 1.89 -7.58
N ALA A 193 -12.44 1.57 -6.79
CA ALA A 193 -11.66 2.57 -6.07
C ALA A 193 -10.70 3.28 -7.04
N LYS A 194 -10.81 4.60 -7.14
CA LYS A 194 -9.93 5.40 -7.98
C LYS A 194 -8.59 5.62 -7.32
N ILE A 195 -7.54 5.44 -8.12
CA ILE A 195 -6.14 5.62 -7.73
C ILE A 195 -5.60 6.80 -8.52
N SER A 196 -4.96 7.74 -7.86
CA SER A 196 -4.22 8.83 -8.50
C SER A 196 -2.88 9.06 -7.82
N PHE A 197 -2.02 9.80 -8.49
CA PHE A 197 -0.68 10.12 -8.01
C PHE A 197 -0.35 11.59 -8.23
N ARG A 198 0.29 12.21 -7.25
CA ARG A 198 0.86 13.56 -7.37
C ARG A 198 2.36 13.52 -7.12
N LEU A 199 3.11 14.22 -7.98
CA LEU A 199 4.54 14.45 -7.82
C LEU A 199 4.75 15.93 -7.56
N ASN A 200 5.35 16.28 -6.42
CA ASN A 200 5.59 17.67 -6.01
C ASN A 200 4.31 18.53 -6.00
N GLY A 201 3.19 17.92 -5.61
CA GLY A 201 1.86 18.57 -5.58
C GLY A 201 1.13 18.60 -6.92
N GLU A 202 1.77 18.27 -8.03
CA GLU A 202 1.16 18.25 -9.36
C GLU A 202 0.61 16.84 -9.69
N GLU A 203 -0.62 16.79 -10.19
CA GLU A 203 -1.24 15.55 -10.65
C GLU A 203 -0.45 14.93 -11.80
N VAL A 204 -0.32 13.59 -11.78
CA VAL A 204 0.25 12.78 -12.86
C VAL A 204 -0.86 11.91 -13.44
N PRO A 205 -1.66 12.42 -14.39
CA PRO A 205 -2.85 11.71 -14.91
C PRO A 205 -2.52 10.33 -15.49
N GLU A 206 -1.32 10.17 -16.06
CA GLU A 206 -0.83 8.92 -16.65
C GLU A 206 -0.56 7.83 -15.59
N ALA A 207 -0.49 8.19 -14.31
CA ALA A 207 -0.34 7.22 -13.21
C ALA A 207 -1.67 6.85 -12.55
N SER A 208 -2.78 7.38 -13.07
CA SER A 208 -4.13 7.20 -12.50
C SER A 208 -4.87 6.01 -13.11
N GLY A 209 -5.85 5.48 -12.37
CA GLY A 209 -6.73 4.39 -12.81
C GLY A 209 -7.71 3.97 -11.72
N THR A 210 -8.30 2.80 -11.88
CA THR A 210 -9.29 2.28 -10.93
C THR A 210 -9.14 0.78 -10.72
N THR A 211 -9.49 0.29 -9.55
CA THR A 211 -9.50 -1.15 -9.25
C THR A 211 -10.50 -1.95 -10.11
N ALA A 212 -11.44 -1.29 -10.79
CA ALA A 212 -12.33 -1.93 -11.76
C ALA A 212 -11.56 -2.54 -12.96
N ASP A 213 -10.37 -2.02 -13.26
CA ASP A 213 -9.52 -2.47 -14.37
C ASP A 213 -8.53 -3.59 -14.00
N LEU A 214 -8.61 -4.12 -12.77
CA LEU A 214 -7.78 -5.26 -12.32
C LEU A 214 -8.03 -6.49 -13.20
N ILE A 215 -6.98 -7.09 -13.74
CA ILE A 215 -7.05 -8.33 -14.54
C ILE A 215 -7.40 -9.50 -13.64
N HIS A 216 -6.67 -9.66 -12.54
CA HIS A 216 -6.96 -10.61 -11.47
C HIS A 216 -7.56 -9.85 -10.30
N SER A 217 -8.82 -10.08 -10.02
CA SER A 217 -9.58 -9.43 -8.96
C SER A 217 -8.99 -9.70 -7.57
N ILE A 218 -9.31 -8.87 -6.59
CA ILE A 218 -8.85 -9.05 -5.20
C ILE A 218 -9.23 -10.44 -4.63
N PRO A 219 -10.47 -10.94 -4.82
CA PRO A 219 -10.82 -12.32 -4.41
C PRO A 219 -9.95 -13.39 -5.08
N GLU A 220 -9.61 -13.23 -6.38
CA GLU A 220 -8.71 -14.16 -7.09
C GLU A 220 -7.30 -14.13 -6.52
N GLN A 221 -6.75 -12.95 -6.24
CA GLN A 221 -5.43 -12.78 -5.65
C GLN A 221 -5.34 -13.49 -4.28
N ILE A 222 -6.33 -13.27 -3.39
CA ILE A 222 -6.40 -13.91 -2.07
C ILE A 222 -6.51 -15.44 -2.20
N ALA A 223 -7.41 -15.93 -3.05
CA ALA A 223 -7.60 -17.36 -3.28
C ALA A 223 -6.31 -18.00 -3.82
N PHE A 224 -5.67 -17.37 -4.82
CA PHE A 224 -4.43 -17.86 -5.40
C PHE A 224 -3.29 -17.93 -4.37
N ILE A 225 -3.03 -16.83 -3.65
CA ILE A 225 -1.95 -16.77 -2.64
C ILE A 225 -2.23 -17.76 -1.51
N SER A 226 -3.46 -17.81 -1.00
CA SER A 226 -3.82 -18.71 0.11
C SER A 226 -3.74 -20.19 -0.26
N SER A 227 -3.76 -20.52 -1.55
CA SER A 227 -3.64 -21.91 -2.03
C SER A 227 -2.29 -22.54 -1.71
N PHE A 228 -1.21 -21.75 -1.68
CA PHE A 228 0.15 -22.21 -1.42
C PHE A 228 0.80 -21.62 -0.16
N ALA A 229 0.38 -20.42 0.27
CA ALA A 229 0.91 -19.74 1.44
C ALA A 229 -0.21 -19.36 2.42
N THR A 230 0.00 -19.52 3.72
CA THR A 230 -0.95 -19.01 4.72
C THR A 230 -0.77 -17.50 4.85
N LEU A 231 -1.85 -16.75 4.68
CA LEU A 231 -1.91 -15.33 4.99
C LEU A 231 -2.32 -15.14 6.46
N LEU A 232 -1.65 -14.24 7.14
CA LEU A 232 -1.88 -13.91 8.56
C LEU A 232 -2.56 -12.54 8.70
N PRO A 233 -3.26 -12.27 9.81
CA PRO A 233 -3.75 -10.93 10.11
C PRO A 233 -2.63 -9.90 10.06
N GLY A 234 -2.85 -8.80 9.31
CA GLY A 234 -1.86 -7.78 9.05
C GLY A 234 -0.95 -8.03 7.85
N ASP A 235 -0.98 -9.20 7.21
CA ASP A 235 -0.30 -9.38 5.91
C ASP A 235 -0.95 -8.50 4.85
N VAL A 236 -0.16 -8.11 3.85
CA VAL A 236 -0.54 -7.14 2.82
C VAL A 236 -0.45 -7.76 1.44
N ILE A 237 -1.43 -7.45 0.59
CA ILE A 237 -1.41 -7.74 -0.85
C ILE A 237 -1.50 -6.41 -1.59
N MET A 238 -0.45 -6.04 -2.32
CA MET A 238 -0.44 -4.92 -3.26
C MET A 238 -1.07 -5.41 -4.57
N THR A 239 -2.07 -4.68 -5.06
CA THR A 239 -2.96 -5.18 -6.12
C THR A 239 -2.47 -4.93 -7.53
N GLY A 240 -1.40 -4.16 -7.69
CA GLY A 240 -0.83 -3.71 -8.96
C GLY A 240 -1.07 -2.23 -9.21
N THR A 241 -0.17 -1.59 -9.96
CA THR A 241 -0.30 -0.19 -10.38
C THR A 241 -1.09 -0.06 -11.68
N PRO A 242 -1.98 0.95 -11.81
CA PRO A 242 -2.94 0.98 -12.92
C PRO A 242 -2.32 1.31 -14.29
N HIS A 243 -1.30 2.18 -14.35
CA HIS A 243 -0.78 2.62 -15.65
C HIS A 243 0.72 2.95 -15.60
N ALA A 244 1.07 4.23 -15.82
CA ALA A 244 2.46 4.66 -15.89
C ALA A 244 3.13 4.68 -14.51
N SER A 245 4.43 4.44 -14.53
CA SER A 245 5.34 4.73 -13.43
C SER A 245 6.39 5.74 -13.90
N GLY A 246 6.96 6.52 -12.99
CA GLY A 246 7.96 7.52 -13.34
C GLY A 246 9.04 7.64 -12.29
N SER A 247 10.16 8.25 -12.69
CA SER A 247 11.32 8.42 -11.82
C SER A 247 11.05 9.33 -10.63
N LEU A 248 11.60 8.94 -9.49
CA LEU A 248 11.72 9.72 -8.27
C LEU A 248 13.15 10.18 -8.06
N GLN A 249 13.33 11.44 -7.69
CA GLN A 249 14.62 12.06 -7.40
C GLN A 249 14.67 12.57 -5.95
N GLY A 250 15.86 12.77 -5.42
CA GLY A 250 16.03 13.38 -4.11
C GLY A 250 15.30 14.72 -4.00
N ARG A 251 14.52 14.91 -2.94
CA ARG A 251 13.62 16.02 -2.61
C ARG A 251 12.25 15.97 -3.27
N ASP A 252 11.96 15.00 -4.13
CA ASP A 252 10.59 14.82 -4.64
C ASP A 252 9.63 14.47 -3.51
N GLU A 253 8.42 15.00 -3.61
CA GLU A 253 7.28 14.63 -2.80
C GLU A 253 6.35 13.74 -3.61
N ALA A 254 6.22 12.47 -3.19
CA ALA A 254 5.37 11.47 -3.81
C ALA A 254 4.09 11.31 -2.98
N THR A 255 2.93 11.50 -3.59
CA THR A 255 1.63 11.31 -2.92
C THR A 255 0.77 10.33 -3.72
N VAL A 256 0.50 9.18 -3.12
CA VAL A 256 -0.52 8.23 -3.59
C VAL A 256 -1.85 8.61 -2.99
N HIS A 257 -2.89 8.75 -3.81
CA HIS A 257 -4.25 8.98 -3.37
C HIS A 257 -5.17 7.85 -3.82
N VAL A 258 -5.99 7.35 -2.90
CA VAL A 258 -7.07 6.42 -3.20
C VAL A 258 -8.38 7.03 -2.70
N GLU A 259 -9.36 7.15 -3.61
CA GLU A 259 -10.69 7.65 -3.27
C GLU A 259 -11.32 6.81 -2.16
N GLY A 260 -11.81 7.43 -1.10
CA GLY A 260 -12.36 6.77 0.08
C GLY A 260 -11.34 6.40 1.15
N ILE A 261 -10.03 6.43 0.85
CA ILE A 261 -8.96 6.24 1.84
C ILE A 261 -8.32 7.58 2.19
N GLY A 262 -7.78 8.29 1.19
CA GLY A 262 -7.05 9.54 1.36
C GLY A 262 -5.64 9.49 0.80
N ASP A 263 -4.75 10.30 1.37
CA ASP A 263 -3.40 10.55 0.87
C ASP A 263 -2.33 9.78 1.68
N LEU A 264 -1.43 9.14 0.96
CA LEU A 264 -0.16 8.63 1.48
C LEU A 264 0.97 9.46 0.87
N ARG A 265 1.55 10.33 1.68
CA ARG A 265 2.60 11.27 1.29
C ARG A 265 3.94 10.84 1.84
N ASN A 266 4.98 10.91 1.01
CA ASN A 266 6.35 10.63 1.42
C ASN A 266 7.32 11.54 0.64
N VAL A 267 8.43 11.91 1.27
CA VAL A 267 9.51 12.70 0.63
C VAL A 267 10.68 11.79 0.32
N VAL A 268 11.28 11.97 -0.86
CA VAL A 268 12.46 11.23 -1.29
C VAL A 268 13.72 11.90 -0.77
N ILE A 269 14.64 11.12 -0.24
CA ILE A 269 15.99 11.55 0.09
C ILE A 269 17.03 10.66 -0.59
N ASP A 270 18.18 11.21 -0.93
CA ASP A 270 19.32 10.42 -1.39
C ASP A 270 20.05 9.81 -0.19
N GLU A 271 20.57 8.57 -0.37
CA GLU A 271 21.39 7.85 0.63
C GLU A 271 22.72 8.58 0.92
#